data_93b75611f42629b5a12032424660a82e
#
_entry.id   93b75611f42629b5a12032424660a82e
#
_cell.length_a   1.000
_cell.length_b   1.000
_cell.length_c   1.000
_cell.angle_alpha   90.00
_cell.angle_beta   90.00
_cell.angle_gamma   90.00
#
_symmetry.space_group_name_H-M   'P 1'
#
loop_
_entity.id
_entity.type
_entity.pdbx_description
1 polymer ?
#
loop_
_entity_poly.entity_id
_entity_poly.type
_entity_poly.pdbx_seq_one_letter_code
_entity_poly.pdbx_strand_id
1 'polypeptide(L)'
;PETSAYAKYNPAFIERLVKFLLWSRGGCRITVAGPAYLADYLRKHYTETEVGRFDAEIMGGRIYEKPFEVVNVSDASKLPAPKESTAPLGRHFKGCRIGFDLGASDRKVAAVIDGEVVFSEEVVWDPVKQSDPEWHHSEFMAMLNSAKAKLPRVDAIGGSAAGVYVDNRVKVASLFRGVLDAPV
;
A
#
# COMPACT_ATOMS: atom_id res chain seq x y z
N PRO A 1 18.66 7.28 27.97
CA PRO A 1 19.26 6.35 28.89
C PRO A 1 18.21 5.67 29.78
N GLU A 2 18.42 4.42 30.17
CA GLU A 2 17.50 3.64 31.02
C GLU A 2 17.34 4.28 32.44
N THR A 3 18.26 5.11 32.83
CA THR A 3 18.25 5.86 34.09
C THR A 3 17.48 7.18 34.06
N SER A 4 16.96 7.57 32.89
CA SER A 4 16.15 8.79 32.74
C SER A 4 14.77 8.60 33.38
N ALA A 5 14.25 9.68 34.00
CA ALA A 5 12.86 9.70 34.50
C ALA A 5 11.83 9.40 33.41
N TYR A 6 12.19 9.61 32.16
CA TYR A 6 11.34 9.35 30.98
C TYR A 6 11.52 7.95 30.39
N ALA A 7 12.47 7.14 30.88
CA ALA A 7 12.76 5.81 30.33
C ALA A 7 11.52 4.89 30.29
N LYS A 8 10.62 5.03 31.27
CA LYS A 8 9.36 4.29 31.31
C LYS A 8 8.44 4.50 30.11
N TYR A 9 8.60 5.59 29.38
CA TYR A 9 7.80 5.89 28.17
C TYR A 9 8.44 5.38 26.89
N ASN A 10 9.71 4.97 26.90
CA ASN A 10 10.43 4.52 25.72
C ASN A 10 9.72 3.38 24.98
N PRO A 11 9.19 2.33 25.64
CA PRO A 11 8.52 1.24 24.95
C PRO A 11 7.32 1.73 24.13
N ALA A 12 6.45 2.55 24.73
CA ALA A 12 5.28 3.09 24.04
C ALA A 12 5.66 4.05 22.90
N PHE A 13 6.70 4.86 23.08
CA PHE A 13 7.21 5.74 22.04
C PHE A 13 7.75 4.94 20.84
N ILE A 14 8.56 3.91 21.10
CA ILE A 14 9.11 3.05 20.05
C ILE A 14 7.99 2.29 19.31
N GLU A 15 7.00 1.77 20.03
CA GLU A 15 5.85 1.10 19.41
C GLU A 15 5.13 2.03 18.41
N ARG A 16 4.84 3.27 18.82
CA ARG A 16 4.19 4.25 17.96
C ARG A 16 5.02 4.60 16.73
N LEU A 17 6.32 4.78 16.90
CA LEU A 17 7.26 5.05 15.81
C LEU A 17 7.32 3.87 14.84
N VAL A 18 7.43 2.66 15.35
CA VAL A 18 7.48 1.43 14.53
C VAL A 18 6.16 1.24 13.79
N LYS A 19 5.02 1.42 14.44
CA LYS A 19 3.70 1.37 13.79
C LYS A 19 3.61 2.39 12.64
N PHE A 20 4.01 3.63 12.88
CA PHE A 20 4.05 4.65 11.83
C PHE A 20 4.93 4.23 10.65
N LEU A 21 6.13 3.70 10.90
CA LEU A 21 7.03 3.24 9.85
C LEU A 21 6.47 2.04 9.09
N LEU A 22 5.87 1.07 9.76
CA LEU A 22 5.23 -0.07 9.12
C LEU A 22 4.11 0.37 8.16
N TRP A 23 3.23 1.26 8.59
CA TRP A 23 2.10 1.70 7.78
C TRP A 23 2.49 2.72 6.69
N SER A 24 3.59 3.44 6.85
CA SER A 24 4.07 4.40 5.85
C SER A 24 5.09 3.81 4.86
N ARG A 25 5.86 2.79 5.26
CA ARG A 25 6.96 2.21 4.46
C ARG A 25 6.75 0.74 4.12
N GLY A 26 5.91 0.06 4.85
CA GLY A 26 5.74 -1.38 4.77
C GLY A 26 6.87 -2.15 5.45
N GLY A 27 6.72 -3.46 5.49
CA GLY A 27 7.70 -4.40 6.03
C GLY A 27 7.07 -5.50 6.86
N CYS A 28 7.69 -6.66 6.88
CA CYS A 28 7.28 -7.79 7.71
C CYS A 28 8.37 -8.18 8.75
N ARG A 29 9.46 -7.40 8.82
CA ARG A 29 10.55 -7.63 9.76
C ARG A 29 11.03 -6.33 10.38
N ILE A 30 11.06 -6.28 11.70
CA ILE A 30 11.60 -5.18 12.49
C ILE A 30 12.96 -5.62 13.02
N THR A 31 14.02 -4.87 12.72
CA THR A 31 15.34 -5.10 13.28
C THR A 31 15.67 -3.96 14.24
N VAL A 32 15.88 -4.28 15.51
CA VAL A 32 16.17 -3.33 16.59
C VAL A 32 17.64 -3.41 16.96
N ALA A 33 18.39 -2.35 16.72
CA ALA A 33 19.74 -2.17 17.24
C ALA A 33 19.65 -1.32 18.53
N GLY A 34 19.63 -1.96 19.67
CA GLY A 34 19.44 -1.28 20.96
C GLY A 34 19.21 -2.24 22.12
N PRO A 35 18.77 -1.72 23.27
CA PRO A 35 18.51 -2.54 24.44
C PRO A 35 17.49 -3.65 24.14
N ALA A 36 17.81 -4.88 24.57
CA ALA A 36 16.99 -6.07 24.27
C ALA A 36 15.54 -5.93 24.75
N TYR A 37 15.32 -5.26 25.90
CA TYR A 37 13.97 -5.07 26.44
C TYR A 37 13.01 -4.34 25.49
N LEU A 38 13.52 -3.48 24.59
CA LEU A 38 12.69 -2.81 23.58
C LEU A 38 12.24 -3.79 22.49
N ALA A 39 13.14 -4.66 22.04
CA ALA A 39 12.78 -5.71 21.09
C ALA A 39 11.81 -6.71 21.71
N ASP A 40 12.01 -7.08 22.99
CA ASP A 40 11.10 -7.98 23.71
C ASP A 40 9.71 -7.36 23.89
N TYR A 41 9.65 -6.06 24.21
CA TYR A 41 8.38 -5.34 24.27
C TYR A 41 7.65 -5.34 22.93
N LEU A 42 8.33 -5.01 21.83
CA LEU A 42 7.74 -5.04 20.48
C LEU A 42 7.29 -6.47 20.11
N ARG A 43 8.10 -7.49 20.43
CA ARG A 43 7.72 -8.89 20.15
C ARG A 43 6.41 -9.25 20.86
N LYS A 44 6.31 -8.92 22.16
CA LYS A 44 5.07 -9.13 22.92
C LYS A 44 3.91 -8.33 22.34
N HIS A 45 4.12 -7.06 21.96
CA HIS A 45 3.09 -6.24 21.34
C HIS A 45 2.50 -6.91 20.10
N TYR A 46 3.34 -7.35 19.15
CA TYR A 46 2.89 -7.94 17.89
C TYR A 46 2.37 -9.39 18.02
N THR A 47 2.61 -10.06 19.14
CA THR A 47 2.10 -11.43 19.38
C THR A 47 0.94 -11.50 20.37
N GLU A 48 0.85 -10.59 21.34
CA GLU A 48 -0.07 -10.71 22.47
C GLU A 48 -1.21 -9.67 22.46
N THR A 49 -0.99 -8.47 21.88
CA THR A 49 -2.04 -7.45 21.82
C THR A 49 -2.90 -7.62 20.58
N GLU A 50 -4.18 -7.24 20.66
CA GLU A 50 -5.11 -7.28 19.52
C GLU A 50 -4.63 -6.40 18.36
N VAL A 51 -4.24 -5.15 18.67
CA VAL A 51 -3.74 -4.18 17.67
C VAL A 51 -2.45 -4.66 17.02
N GLY A 52 -1.51 -5.18 17.82
CA GLY A 52 -0.24 -5.69 17.30
C GLY A 52 -0.41 -6.91 16.41
N ARG A 53 -1.27 -7.86 16.81
CA ARG A 53 -1.60 -9.03 15.98
C ARG A 53 -2.25 -8.63 14.65
N PHE A 54 -3.16 -7.66 14.68
CA PHE A 54 -3.75 -7.11 13.45
C PHE A 54 -2.68 -6.53 12.52
N ASP A 55 -1.78 -5.67 13.03
CA ASP A 55 -0.69 -5.09 12.23
C ASP A 55 0.24 -6.18 11.67
N ALA A 56 0.59 -7.19 12.49
CA ALA A 56 1.45 -8.29 12.07
C ALA A 56 0.80 -9.19 11.02
N GLU A 57 -0.52 -9.45 11.12
CA GLU A 57 -1.27 -10.22 10.14
C GLU A 57 -1.35 -9.48 8.80
N ILE A 58 -1.72 -8.20 8.82
CA ILE A 58 -1.80 -7.40 7.59
C ILE A 58 -0.44 -7.31 6.91
N MET A 59 0.60 -6.94 7.64
CA MET A 59 1.93 -6.75 7.06
C MET A 59 2.58 -8.07 6.68
N GLY A 60 2.64 -9.03 7.59
CA GLY A 60 3.27 -10.33 7.35
C GLY A 60 2.42 -11.23 6.45
N GLY A 61 1.22 -11.54 6.90
CA GLY A 61 0.38 -12.55 6.28
C GLY A 61 -0.19 -12.11 4.92
N ARG A 62 -0.78 -10.92 4.85
CA ARG A 62 -1.50 -10.50 3.64
C ARG A 62 -0.62 -9.77 2.62
N ILE A 63 0.19 -8.78 3.07
CA ILE A 63 0.95 -7.94 2.14
C ILE A 63 2.21 -8.65 1.64
N TYR A 64 3.06 -9.10 2.57
CA TYR A 64 4.36 -9.69 2.23
C TYR A 64 4.36 -11.21 2.13
N GLU A 65 3.29 -11.89 2.58
CA GLU A 65 3.16 -13.36 2.58
C GLU A 65 4.35 -14.05 3.27
N LYS A 66 4.79 -13.46 4.40
CA LYS A 66 5.94 -13.90 5.19
C LYS A 66 5.63 -13.77 6.68
N PRO A 67 6.27 -14.58 7.54
CA PRO A 67 6.17 -14.38 8.98
C PRO A 67 6.57 -12.96 9.39
N PHE A 68 5.80 -12.39 10.31
CA PHE A 68 6.17 -11.11 10.91
C PHE A 68 7.19 -11.35 12.02
N GLU A 69 8.33 -10.66 11.97
CA GLU A 69 9.44 -10.91 12.87
C GLU A 69 9.95 -9.65 13.58
N VAL A 70 10.34 -9.80 14.84
CA VAL A 70 11.08 -8.79 15.59
C VAL A 70 12.42 -9.37 16.01
N VAL A 71 13.50 -8.82 15.47
CA VAL A 71 14.88 -9.27 15.72
C VAL A 71 15.66 -8.22 16.46
N ASN A 72 16.41 -8.61 17.50
CA ASN A 72 17.36 -7.73 18.17
C ASN A 72 18.78 -8.01 17.64
N VAL A 73 19.53 -6.94 17.37
CA VAL A 73 20.95 -7.01 17.02
C VAL A 73 21.79 -6.22 18.02
N SER A 74 23.04 -6.62 18.21
CA SER A 74 23.90 -6.06 19.28
C SER A 74 24.30 -4.60 19.04
N ASP A 75 24.39 -4.18 17.78
CA ASP A 75 24.80 -2.84 17.40
C ASP A 75 24.27 -2.44 16.00
N ALA A 76 24.39 -1.15 15.67
CA ALA A 76 23.89 -0.59 14.44
C ALA A 76 24.60 -1.10 13.18
N SER A 77 25.83 -1.60 13.29
CA SER A 77 26.56 -2.15 12.12
C SER A 77 25.94 -3.43 11.58
N LYS A 78 25.12 -4.10 12.38
CA LYS A 78 24.38 -5.31 12.02
C LYS A 78 23.00 -5.04 11.45
N LEU A 79 22.59 -3.77 11.31
CA LEU A 79 21.37 -3.43 10.62
C LEU A 79 21.51 -3.73 9.11
N PRO A 80 20.43 -4.14 8.46
CA PRO A 80 20.43 -4.27 7.01
C PRO A 80 20.82 -2.95 6.34
N ALA A 81 21.55 -3.02 5.23
CA ALA A 81 21.82 -1.83 4.43
C ALA A 81 20.50 -1.21 3.92
N PRO A 82 20.42 0.12 3.80
CA PRO A 82 19.27 0.77 3.15
C PRO A 82 19.04 0.17 1.76
N LYS A 83 17.81 -0.22 1.49
CA LYS A 83 17.40 -0.75 0.20
C LYS A 83 16.27 0.12 -0.34
N GLU A 84 16.64 1.18 -1.02
CA GLU A 84 15.69 2.04 -1.73
C GLU A 84 15.88 1.83 -3.23
N SER A 85 14.78 1.55 -3.90
CA SER A 85 14.73 1.52 -5.37
C SER A 85 13.72 2.57 -5.79
N THR A 86 14.23 3.71 -6.25
CA THR A 86 13.42 4.77 -6.84
C THR A 86 13.66 4.77 -8.34
N ALA A 87 12.70 4.22 -9.10
CA ALA A 87 12.61 4.52 -10.52
C ALA A 87 11.77 5.78 -10.69
N PRO A 88 12.23 6.83 -11.40
CA PRO A 88 11.38 7.98 -11.68
C PRO A 88 10.23 7.52 -12.58
N LEU A 89 9.04 7.47 -12.02
CA LEU A 89 7.79 7.21 -12.73
C LEU A 89 7.14 8.55 -13.04
N GLY A 90 6.79 8.79 -14.31
CA GLY A 90 6.09 10.00 -14.72
C GLY A 90 6.91 10.91 -15.63
N ARG A 91 6.36 12.13 -15.89
CA ARG A 91 6.91 13.14 -16.81
C ARG A 91 7.02 12.70 -18.29
N HIS A 92 6.35 11.62 -18.66
CA HIS A 92 6.25 11.17 -20.05
C HIS A 92 5.03 11.82 -20.70
N PHE A 93 5.10 13.10 -21.02
CA PHE A 93 3.96 13.88 -21.50
C PHE A 93 3.67 13.68 -22.99
N LYS A 94 4.61 13.18 -23.78
CA LYS A 94 4.42 12.98 -25.23
C LYS A 94 3.59 11.75 -25.53
N GLY A 95 2.76 11.87 -26.59
CA GLY A 95 1.92 10.80 -27.10
C GLY A 95 0.51 10.77 -26.49
N CYS A 96 -0.25 9.73 -26.82
CA CYS A 96 -1.64 9.55 -26.41
C CYS A 96 -1.70 8.63 -25.20
N ARG A 97 -2.23 9.11 -24.09
CA ARG A 97 -2.20 8.40 -22.81
C ARG A 97 -3.57 8.38 -22.17
N ILE A 98 -3.83 7.33 -21.41
CA ILE A 98 -4.99 7.24 -20.52
C ILE A 98 -4.47 7.22 -19.07
N GLY A 99 -4.98 8.14 -18.26
CA GLY A 99 -4.81 8.13 -16.82
C GLY A 99 -6.10 7.74 -16.13
N PHE A 100 -6.05 6.94 -15.05
CA PHE A 100 -7.23 6.60 -14.27
C PHE A 100 -6.98 6.62 -12.76
N ASP A 101 -8.06 6.75 -12.00
CA ASP A 101 -8.07 6.59 -10.55
C ASP A 101 -9.31 5.81 -10.12
N LEU A 102 -9.09 4.72 -9.37
CA LEU A 102 -10.14 3.86 -8.84
C LEU A 102 -10.28 4.11 -7.34
N GLY A 103 -11.24 4.95 -6.98
CA GLY A 103 -11.64 5.20 -5.60
C GLY A 103 -12.71 4.22 -5.11
N ALA A 104 -13.03 4.27 -3.82
CA ALA A 104 -14.09 3.48 -3.22
C ALA A 104 -15.50 4.01 -3.52
N SER A 105 -15.63 5.28 -3.90
CA SER A 105 -16.90 5.97 -4.19
C SER A 105 -17.06 6.37 -5.64
N ASP A 106 -15.97 6.60 -6.32
CA ASP A 106 -15.95 7.06 -7.71
C ASP A 106 -14.76 6.46 -8.46
N ARG A 107 -14.87 6.42 -9.77
CA ARG A 107 -13.78 6.10 -10.70
C ARG A 107 -13.59 7.25 -11.67
N LYS A 108 -12.35 7.60 -11.92
CA LYS A 108 -11.97 8.72 -12.77
C LYS A 108 -11.09 8.28 -13.92
N VAL A 109 -11.24 8.92 -15.07
CA VAL A 109 -10.39 8.67 -16.23
C VAL A 109 -10.14 9.97 -16.97
N ALA A 110 -8.95 10.08 -17.57
CA ALA A 110 -8.58 11.16 -18.46
C ALA A 110 -7.88 10.62 -19.71
N ALA A 111 -8.20 11.20 -20.87
CA ALA A 111 -7.44 11.03 -22.09
C ALA A 111 -6.57 12.25 -22.33
N VAL A 112 -5.29 12.03 -22.65
CA VAL A 112 -4.26 13.07 -22.76
C VAL A 112 -3.51 12.90 -24.08
N ILE A 113 -3.32 14.00 -24.80
CA ILE A 113 -2.48 14.07 -26.00
C ILE A 113 -1.37 15.09 -25.74
N ASP A 114 -0.13 14.66 -25.80
CA ASP A 114 1.08 15.50 -25.62
C ASP A 114 1.05 16.39 -24.35
N GLY A 115 0.44 15.89 -23.28
CA GLY A 115 0.31 16.57 -22.00
C GLY A 115 -0.99 17.36 -21.83
N GLU A 116 -1.78 17.56 -22.88
CA GLU A 116 -3.06 18.25 -22.81
C GLU A 116 -4.22 17.28 -22.61
N VAL A 117 -5.08 17.56 -21.63
CA VAL A 117 -6.28 16.75 -21.34
C VAL A 117 -7.34 17.03 -22.41
N VAL A 118 -7.66 16.02 -23.20
CA VAL A 118 -8.70 16.12 -24.26
C VAL A 118 -10.05 15.53 -23.84
N PHE A 119 -10.08 14.75 -22.75
CA PHE A 119 -11.29 14.19 -22.17
C PHE A 119 -11.04 13.84 -20.71
N SER A 120 -12.05 14.05 -19.87
CA SER A 120 -12.07 13.52 -18.50
C SER A 120 -13.49 13.14 -18.11
N GLU A 121 -13.63 12.10 -17.33
CA GLU A 121 -14.90 11.60 -16.81
C GLU A 121 -14.72 11.12 -15.38
N GLU A 122 -15.71 11.42 -14.55
CA GLU A 122 -15.85 10.89 -13.20
C GLU A 122 -17.21 10.22 -13.09
N VAL A 123 -17.22 8.97 -12.64
CA VAL A 123 -18.45 8.17 -12.50
C VAL A 123 -18.51 7.64 -11.07
N VAL A 124 -19.62 7.94 -10.40
CA VAL A 124 -19.94 7.34 -9.10
C VAL A 124 -20.20 5.85 -9.31
N TRP A 125 -19.56 5.03 -8.50
CA TRP A 125 -19.76 3.59 -8.47
C TRP A 125 -19.73 3.09 -7.01
N ASP A 126 -20.15 1.86 -6.77
CA ASP A 126 -20.14 1.27 -5.42
C ASP A 126 -19.49 -0.13 -5.49
N PRO A 127 -18.17 -0.21 -5.68
CA PRO A 127 -17.47 -1.47 -5.87
C PRO A 127 -17.45 -2.33 -4.62
N VAL A 128 -17.54 -1.73 -3.44
CA VAL A 128 -17.49 -2.41 -2.14
C VAL A 128 -18.68 -3.38 -1.95
N LYS A 129 -19.83 -3.06 -2.56
CA LYS A 129 -21.06 -3.87 -2.49
C LYS A 129 -21.15 -4.94 -3.58
N GLN A 130 -20.24 -4.93 -4.53
CA GLN A 130 -20.27 -5.88 -5.65
C GLN A 130 -19.48 -7.14 -5.29
N SER A 131 -20.12 -8.29 -5.52
CA SER A 131 -19.51 -9.60 -5.25
C SER A 131 -19.00 -10.30 -6.49
N ASP A 132 -19.35 -9.80 -7.67
CA ASP A 132 -18.92 -10.35 -8.95
C ASP A 132 -17.65 -9.64 -9.44
N PRO A 133 -16.50 -10.33 -9.57
CA PRO A 133 -15.29 -9.74 -10.11
C PRO A 133 -15.44 -9.30 -11.58
N GLU A 134 -16.33 -9.94 -12.36
CA GLU A 134 -16.58 -9.56 -13.74
C GLU A 134 -17.27 -8.20 -13.84
N TRP A 135 -18.10 -7.84 -12.85
CA TRP A 135 -18.66 -6.50 -12.76
C TRP A 135 -17.55 -5.44 -12.64
N HIS A 136 -16.55 -5.66 -11.74
CA HIS A 136 -15.43 -4.74 -11.59
C HIS A 136 -14.62 -4.60 -12.89
N HIS A 137 -14.36 -5.72 -13.54
CA HIS A 137 -13.66 -5.75 -14.82
C HIS A 137 -14.43 -4.97 -15.91
N SER A 138 -15.73 -5.20 -16.02
CA SER A 138 -16.59 -4.55 -17.00
C SER A 138 -16.64 -3.03 -16.80
N GLU A 139 -16.79 -2.56 -15.57
CA GLU A 139 -16.78 -1.14 -15.22
C GLU A 139 -15.41 -0.47 -15.51
N PHE A 140 -14.33 -1.18 -15.21
CA PHE A 140 -12.98 -0.72 -15.53
C PHE A 140 -12.76 -0.62 -17.04
N MET A 141 -13.17 -1.64 -17.79
CA MET A 141 -13.06 -1.64 -19.26
C MET A 141 -13.95 -0.59 -19.93
N ALA A 142 -15.16 -0.37 -19.41
CA ALA A 142 -16.05 0.70 -19.90
C ALA A 142 -15.38 2.07 -19.75
N MET A 143 -14.81 2.35 -18.59
CA MET A 143 -14.07 3.58 -18.29
C MET A 143 -12.87 3.77 -19.24
N LEU A 144 -12.05 2.75 -19.44
CA LEU A 144 -10.91 2.82 -20.38
C LEU A 144 -11.35 3.04 -21.82
N ASN A 145 -12.45 2.41 -22.24
CA ASN A 145 -12.99 2.55 -23.59
C ASN A 145 -13.59 3.95 -23.84
N SER A 146 -14.19 4.59 -22.83
CA SER A 146 -14.69 5.97 -22.97
C SER A 146 -13.54 6.94 -23.26
N ALA A 147 -12.42 6.80 -22.56
CA ALA A 147 -11.21 7.60 -22.80
C ALA A 147 -10.52 7.25 -24.15
N LYS A 148 -10.39 5.94 -24.46
CA LYS A 148 -9.81 5.46 -25.71
C LYS A 148 -10.54 6.03 -26.93
N ALA A 149 -11.87 6.15 -26.90
CA ALA A 149 -12.66 6.68 -27.99
C ALA A 149 -12.35 8.15 -28.35
N LYS A 150 -11.62 8.86 -27.48
CA LYS A 150 -11.19 10.24 -27.68
C LYS A 150 -9.74 10.37 -28.15
N LEU A 151 -9.05 9.26 -28.34
CA LEU A 151 -7.64 9.22 -28.74
C LEU A 151 -7.50 8.55 -30.10
N PRO A 152 -6.59 9.02 -30.99
CA PRO A 152 -6.29 8.36 -32.24
C PRO A 152 -5.56 7.02 -32.06
N ARG A 153 -4.88 6.85 -30.95
CA ARG A 153 -4.19 5.63 -30.50
C ARG A 153 -3.98 5.69 -28.98
N VAL A 154 -3.53 4.62 -28.38
CA VAL A 154 -3.13 4.58 -26.96
C VAL A 154 -1.70 4.11 -26.86
N ASP A 155 -0.80 4.98 -26.42
CA ASP A 155 0.63 4.67 -26.25
C ASP A 155 0.95 4.11 -24.87
N ALA A 156 0.20 4.56 -23.82
CA ALA A 156 0.33 4.04 -22.47
C ALA A 156 -0.94 4.27 -21.67
N ILE A 157 -1.16 3.39 -20.70
CA ILE A 157 -2.21 3.49 -19.67
C ILE A 157 -1.53 3.43 -18.32
N GLY A 158 -1.92 4.31 -17.41
CA GLY A 158 -1.43 4.31 -16.05
C GLY A 158 -2.47 4.88 -15.09
N GLY A 159 -2.41 4.47 -13.85
CA GLY A 159 -3.36 4.98 -12.88
C GLY A 159 -3.05 4.59 -11.45
N SER A 160 -3.95 4.98 -10.58
CA SER A 160 -3.98 4.64 -9.17
C SER A 160 -5.25 3.88 -8.82
N ALA A 161 -5.18 3.11 -7.76
CA ALA A 161 -6.32 2.44 -7.17
C ALA A 161 -6.15 2.38 -5.65
N ALA A 162 -7.26 2.50 -4.91
CA ALA A 162 -7.23 2.37 -3.47
C ALA A 162 -6.85 0.94 -3.06
N GLY A 163 -5.74 0.81 -2.33
CA GLY A 163 -5.26 -0.49 -1.85
C GLY A 163 -3.74 -0.58 -1.80
N VAL A 164 -3.27 -1.76 -1.46
CA VAL A 164 -1.84 -2.13 -1.46
C VAL A 164 -1.58 -3.13 -2.57
N TYR A 165 -0.67 -2.77 -3.44
CA TYR A 165 -0.27 -3.58 -4.59
C TYR A 165 1.22 -3.89 -4.49
N VAL A 166 1.59 -5.15 -4.64
CA VAL A 166 2.98 -5.60 -4.65
C VAL A 166 3.20 -6.41 -5.92
N ASP A 167 4.17 -6.02 -6.73
CA ASP A 167 4.50 -6.67 -8.02
C ASP A 167 3.27 -6.86 -8.92
N ASN A 168 2.45 -5.81 -9.06
CA ASN A 168 1.20 -5.79 -9.83
C ASN A 168 0.11 -6.76 -9.32
N ARG A 169 0.24 -7.26 -8.10
CA ARG A 169 -0.79 -8.07 -7.44
C ARG A 169 -1.47 -7.27 -6.35
N VAL A 170 -2.78 -7.33 -6.32
CA VAL A 170 -3.58 -6.79 -5.22
C VAL A 170 -3.32 -7.61 -3.97
N LYS A 171 -2.91 -6.95 -2.88
CA LYS A 171 -2.69 -7.58 -1.58
C LYS A 171 -3.79 -7.22 -0.58
N VAL A 172 -4.16 -5.96 -0.52
CA VAL A 172 -5.26 -5.45 0.30
C VAL A 172 -5.94 -4.35 -0.48
N ALA A 173 -7.23 -4.48 -0.79
CA ALA A 173 -7.98 -3.43 -1.47
C ALA A 173 -9.45 -3.40 -1.04
N SER A 174 -9.87 -2.26 -0.54
CA SER A 174 -11.27 -2.03 -0.14
C SER A 174 -12.26 -2.14 -1.31
N LEU A 175 -11.79 -1.93 -2.53
CA LEU A 175 -12.59 -2.04 -3.76
C LEU A 175 -13.22 -3.43 -3.96
N PHE A 176 -12.57 -4.48 -3.44
CA PHE A 176 -12.95 -5.88 -3.66
C PHE A 176 -13.53 -6.56 -2.42
N ARG A 177 -13.94 -5.80 -1.40
CA ARG A 177 -14.49 -6.38 -0.15
C ARG A 177 -15.69 -7.29 -0.34
N GLY A 178 -16.50 -7.04 -1.36
CA GLY A 178 -17.66 -7.87 -1.67
C GLY A 178 -17.31 -9.16 -2.40
N VAL A 179 -16.11 -9.28 -2.96
CA VAL A 179 -15.66 -10.46 -3.71
C VAL A 179 -15.13 -11.49 -2.73
N LEU A 180 -15.61 -12.73 -2.80
CA LEU A 180 -15.09 -13.83 -1.98
C LEU A 180 -13.61 -14.07 -2.32
N ASP A 181 -12.82 -14.31 -1.28
CA ASP A 181 -11.37 -14.55 -1.37
C ASP A 181 -10.55 -13.35 -1.90
N ALA A 182 -11.16 -12.18 -2.04
CA ALA A 182 -10.40 -10.98 -2.36
C ALA A 182 -9.51 -10.56 -1.17
N PRO A 183 -8.32 -10.02 -1.45
CA PRO A 183 -7.48 -9.41 -0.41
C PRO A 183 -8.18 -8.17 0.14
N VAL A 184 -8.52 -8.19 1.41
CA VAL A 184 -9.34 -7.16 2.10
C VAL A 184 -8.45 -6.27 2.94
#